data_33d5a4af6bc05a21e7303aba6c35b8c2
#
_entry.id   33d5a4af6bc05a21e7303aba6c35b8c2
#
_cell.length_a   1.000
_cell.length_b   1.000
_cell.length_c   1.000
_cell.angle_alpha   90.00
_cell.angle_beta   90.00
_cell.angle_gamma   90.00
#
_symmetry.space_group_name_H-M   'P 1'
#
loop_
_entity.id
_entity.type
_entity.pdbx_description
1 polymer ?
#
loop_
_entity_poly.entity_id
_entity_poly.type
_entity_poly.pdbx_seq_one_letter_code
_entity_poly.pdbx_strand_id
1 'polypeptide(L)'
;MNDFGSKIYAAAQKAVKEVYDLDVAEGQLVVETPQDTKLGDYSTSIAMKLSRTLRRNPMEIAEPLVAKLAELLPECESITVARPGFINFKLKASALTAVINDVIAAGDDYGKNESGKGKHLLLEWVSANPTGDLHCGHARNAAWGDCIARMMEASGWDVLREFYVNDAGNQIVMLGESLTARYFEHFGKEYPLPEGGYHADDIKGIAAQLAEEEGDKWLTADPKERLAHFMDYGKKKELEKIDRDLKAYRVTMQSWMHETFFYENNAKRINDCLQHMADMGLTYEKDGALWFKSTDYGDDKDRVLRKSDGSFSYLTPDIANHVYKIERGYPLLVNLWGADHHSYVTRMQNALTALGYPEGTLSVDLIQMVRMVEDGKEVKMSKRTGNAITIRELCEDIGVDAARWFFVSKDVATHMDLDLKLARSKDNNNPVYYAQYAYSRMCSILKNPQIPEFKPVDSYDRLTDEKELQLLKMISEFPKEVAADALNRKPNKMTEYIISLVKVFHSYYNSTKVNNPDDPELTNQRLGLIKATMITLKNALQLIGVSAPETM
;
A
#
# COMPACT_ATOMS: atom_id res chain seq x y z
N MET A 1 -18.51 13.66 8.35
CA MET A 1 -18.72 12.29 7.83
C MET A 1 -19.42 11.45 8.91
N ASN A 2 -20.52 10.78 8.58
CA ASN A 2 -21.30 9.99 9.54
C ASN A 2 -20.66 8.61 9.75
N ASP A 3 -19.59 8.55 10.56
CA ASP A 3 -19.06 7.26 11.03
C ASP A 3 -19.88 6.80 12.27
N PHE A 4 -20.84 5.93 12.04
CA PHE A 4 -21.70 5.38 13.09
C PHE A 4 -20.92 4.54 14.11
N GLY A 5 -19.88 3.82 13.68
CA GLY A 5 -19.02 3.06 14.59
C GLY A 5 -18.35 3.97 15.62
N SER A 6 -17.78 5.08 15.18
CA SER A 6 -17.17 6.08 16.07
C SER A 6 -18.20 6.79 16.95
N LYS A 7 -19.40 7.09 16.41
CA LYS A 7 -20.50 7.65 17.23
C LYS A 7 -20.95 6.68 18.33
N ILE A 8 -21.13 5.41 17.99
CA ILE A 8 -21.49 4.35 18.95
C ILE A 8 -20.37 4.18 19.97
N TYR A 9 -19.10 4.21 19.55
CA TYR A 9 -17.96 4.13 20.46
C TYR A 9 -17.96 5.28 21.47
N ALA A 10 -18.08 6.52 21.02
CA ALA A 10 -18.14 7.69 21.89
C ALA A 10 -19.36 7.68 22.84
N ALA A 11 -20.53 7.29 22.31
CA ALA A 11 -21.72 7.14 23.12
C ALA A 11 -21.58 6.05 24.18
N ALA A 12 -20.93 4.93 23.86
CA ALA A 12 -20.69 3.84 24.80
C ALA A 12 -19.69 4.25 25.90
N GLN A 13 -18.62 4.97 25.57
CA GLN A 13 -17.70 5.53 26.57
C GLN A 13 -18.47 6.46 27.53
N LYS A 14 -19.27 7.38 26.97
CA LYS A 14 -20.10 8.31 27.76
C LYS A 14 -21.13 7.58 28.62
N ALA A 15 -21.81 6.58 28.08
CA ALA A 15 -22.77 5.78 28.82
C ALA A 15 -22.13 5.04 30.00
N VAL A 16 -20.96 4.43 29.81
CA VAL A 16 -20.20 3.76 30.89
C VAL A 16 -19.81 4.76 31.97
N LYS A 17 -19.34 5.96 31.59
CA LYS A 17 -19.00 7.00 32.56
C LYS A 17 -20.19 7.48 33.35
N GLU A 18 -21.32 7.75 32.68
CA GLU A 18 -22.50 8.27 33.34
C GLU A 18 -23.24 7.23 34.20
N VAL A 19 -23.22 5.95 33.82
CA VAL A 19 -23.94 4.88 34.54
C VAL A 19 -23.12 4.28 35.68
N TYR A 20 -21.80 4.14 35.48
CA TYR A 20 -20.92 3.40 36.40
C TYR A 20 -19.78 4.22 36.97
N ASP A 21 -19.63 5.50 36.60
CA ASP A 21 -18.52 6.39 36.95
C ASP A 21 -17.14 5.77 36.64
N LEU A 22 -17.06 5.00 35.56
CA LEU A 22 -15.82 4.35 35.09
C LEU A 22 -15.35 4.98 33.78
N ASP A 23 -14.03 5.15 33.68
CA ASP A 23 -13.38 5.47 32.43
C ASP A 23 -13.01 4.16 31.71
N VAL A 24 -13.32 4.08 30.43
CA VAL A 24 -13.01 2.90 29.58
C VAL A 24 -11.57 3.03 29.10
N ALA A 25 -10.72 2.08 29.49
CA ALA A 25 -9.34 2.06 29.04
C ALA A 25 -9.25 1.78 27.53
N GLU A 26 -8.16 2.24 26.92
CA GLU A 26 -7.88 1.99 25.52
C GLU A 26 -7.89 0.47 25.23
N GLY A 27 -8.59 0.05 24.16
CA GLY A 27 -8.73 -1.36 23.77
C GLY A 27 -9.79 -2.16 24.56
N GLN A 28 -10.40 -1.61 25.60
CA GLN A 28 -11.52 -2.30 26.30
C GLN A 28 -12.84 -2.22 25.54
N LEU A 29 -13.10 -1.12 24.87
CA LEU A 29 -14.29 -0.91 24.04
C LEU A 29 -13.97 -1.21 22.59
N VAL A 30 -14.73 -2.12 22.01
CA VAL A 30 -14.69 -2.43 20.58
C VAL A 30 -16.11 -2.36 20.05
N VAL A 31 -16.29 -1.68 18.94
CA VAL A 31 -17.53 -1.66 18.17
C VAL A 31 -17.26 -2.40 16.86
N GLU A 32 -17.98 -3.49 16.66
CA GLU A 32 -17.77 -4.39 15.53
C GLU A 32 -19.07 -4.61 14.75
N THR A 33 -18.96 -5.03 13.51
CA THR A 33 -20.09 -5.44 12.69
C THR A 33 -20.37 -6.92 12.92
N PRO A 34 -21.57 -7.32 13.40
CA PRO A 34 -21.92 -8.72 13.57
C PRO A 34 -21.89 -9.49 12.26
N GLN A 35 -21.44 -10.74 12.29
CA GLN A 35 -21.49 -11.62 11.11
C GLN A 35 -22.92 -11.97 10.70
N ASP A 36 -23.83 -12.11 11.67
CA ASP A 36 -25.27 -12.32 11.45
C ASP A 36 -26.00 -10.97 11.48
N THR A 37 -26.49 -10.54 10.32
CA THR A 37 -27.23 -9.28 10.14
C THR A 37 -28.50 -9.19 11.00
N LYS A 38 -29.05 -10.32 11.45
CA LYS A 38 -30.19 -10.37 12.37
C LYS A 38 -29.87 -9.81 13.75
N LEU A 39 -28.59 -9.78 14.12
CA LEU A 39 -28.13 -9.22 15.38
C LEU A 39 -28.01 -7.69 15.38
N GLY A 40 -28.19 -7.05 14.23
CA GLY A 40 -28.10 -5.60 14.07
C GLY A 40 -26.97 -5.17 13.14
N ASP A 41 -26.72 -3.86 13.07
CA ASP A 41 -25.70 -3.27 12.22
C ASP A 41 -24.34 -3.19 12.92
N TYR A 42 -24.35 -2.96 14.22
CA TYR A 42 -23.16 -2.90 15.07
C TYR A 42 -23.38 -3.67 16.37
N SER A 43 -22.28 -4.05 17.01
CA SER A 43 -22.28 -4.73 18.30
C SER A 43 -21.11 -4.30 19.16
N THR A 44 -21.28 -4.34 20.49
CA THR A 44 -20.16 -4.18 21.43
C THR A 44 -20.24 -5.21 22.55
N SER A 45 -19.08 -5.67 23.00
CA SER A 45 -18.92 -6.58 24.13
C SER A 45 -18.57 -5.86 25.44
N ILE A 46 -18.74 -4.55 25.52
CA ILE A 46 -18.29 -3.73 26.66
C ILE A 46 -18.82 -4.22 28.01
N ALA A 47 -20.07 -4.65 28.07
CA ALA A 47 -20.66 -5.16 29.34
C ALA A 47 -19.93 -6.41 29.85
N MET A 48 -19.47 -7.30 28.94
CA MET A 48 -18.65 -8.46 29.31
C MET A 48 -17.28 -8.05 29.82
N LYS A 49 -16.65 -7.03 29.20
CA LYS A 49 -15.36 -6.52 29.65
C LYS A 49 -15.43 -5.85 31.03
N LEU A 50 -16.51 -5.18 31.33
CA LEU A 50 -16.76 -4.52 32.64
C LEU A 50 -17.16 -5.50 33.74
N SER A 51 -17.61 -6.71 33.43
CA SER A 51 -18.13 -7.68 34.39
C SER A 51 -17.16 -8.00 35.53
N ARG A 52 -15.85 -8.11 35.18
CA ARG A 52 -14.80 -8.38 36.17
C ARG A 52 -14.56 -7.21 37.12
N THR A 53 -14.57 -5.99 36.58
CA THR A 53 -14.38 -4.75 37.36
C THR A 53 -15.56 -4.48 38.29
N LEU A 54 -16.77 -4.60 37.74
CA LEU A 54 -18.01 -4.35 38.49
C LEU A 54 -18.48 -5.53 39.36
N ARG A 55 -17.89 -6.73 39.18
CA ARG A 55 -18.27 -7.99 39.84
C ARG A 55 -19.75 -8.29 39.68
N ARG A 56 -20.32 -8.04 38.51
CA ARG A 56 -21.74 -8.22 38.17
C ARG A 56 -21.88 -9.05 36.89
N ASN A 57 -23.10 -9.61 36.73
CA ASN A 57 -23.41 -10.35 35.49
C ASN A 57 -23.42 -9.39 34.30
N PRO A 58 -22.78 -9.75 33.15
CA PRO A 58 -22.77 -8.91 31.95
C PRO A 58 -24.16 -8.46 31.48
N MET A 59 -25.18 -9.30 31.61
CA MET A 59 -26.56 -8.94 31.26
C MET A 59 -27.10 -7.78 32.12
N GLU A 60 -26.85 -7.84 33.45
CA GLU A 60 -27.22 -6.79 34.38
C GLU A 60 -26.44 -5.48 34.19
N ILE A 61 -25.26 -5.56 33.60
CA ILE A 61 -24.45 -4.39 33.22
C ILE A 61 -24.97 -3.79 31.93
N ALA A 62 -25.38 -4.61 30.97
CA ALA A 62 -25.83 -4.16 29.67
C ALA A 62 -27.16 -3.41 29.70
N GLU A 63 -28.12 -3.84 30.54
CA GLU A 63 -29.46 -3.25 30.59
C GLU A 63 -29.47 -1.73 30.88
N PRO A 64 -28.79 -1.21 31.92
CA PRO A 64 -28.73 0.23 32.17
C PRO A 64 -27.96 0.99 31.10
N LEU A 65 -26.94 0.34 30.48
CA LEU A 65 -26.20 0.93 29.37
C LEU A 65 -27.09 1.10 28.13
N VAL A 66 -27.94 0.11 27.83
CA VAL A 66 -28.88 0.20 26.68
C VAL A 66 -29.84 1.36 26.86
N ALA A 67 -30.40 1.54 28.08
CA ALA A 67 -31.29 2.68 28.37
C ALA A 67 -30.58 4.02 28.11
N LYS A 68 -29.33 4.15 28.56
CA LYS A 68 -28.55 5.38 28.34
C LYS A 68 -28.12 5.57 26.90
N LEU A 69 -27.74 4.51 26.22
CA LEU A 69 -27.38 4.53 24.82
C LEU A 69 -28.55 4.92 23.91
N ALA A 70 -29.77 4.52 24.25
CA ALA A 70 -30.99 4.93 23.52
C ALA A 70 -31.23 6.45 23.56
N GLU A 71 -30.85 7.10 24.66
CA GLU A 71 -30.88 8.58 24.77
C GLU A 71 -29.78 9.25 23.93
N LEU A 72 -28.60 8.62 23.87
CA LEU A 72 -27.41 9.19 23.21
C LEU A 72 -27.36 8.95 21.70
N LEU A 73 -28.09 7.95 21.21
CA LEU A 73 -28.05 7.49 19.80
C LEU A 73 -29.46 7.50 19.19
N PRO A 74 -30.06 8.67 18.95
CA PRO A 74 -31.39 8.78 18.34
C PRO A 74 -31.45 8.22 16.91
N GLU A 75 -30.29 7.99 16.26
CA GLU A 75 -30.18 7.36 14.96
C GLU A 75 -30.41 5.84 14.95
N CYS A 76 -30.40 5.21 16.14
CA CYS A 76 -30.73 3.79 16.26
C CYS A 76 -32.24 3.57 16.22
N GLU A 77 -32.68 2.57 15.47
CA GLU A 77 -34.03 2.04 15.47
C GLU A 77 -34.28 1.23 16.76
N SER A 78 -33.29 0.40 17.12
CA SER A 78 -33.29 -0.39 18.33
C SER A 78 -31.88 -0.63 18.86
N ILE A 79 -31.79 -0.73 20.20
CA ILE A 79 -30.58 -1.16 20.92
C ILE A 79 -30.99 -2.30 21.82
N THR A 80 -30.41 -3.49 21.65
CA THR A 80 -30.84 -4.70 22.34
C THR A 80 -29.68 -5.43 23.00
N VAL A 81 -29.98 -6.17 24.06
CA VAL A 81 -29.01 -7.03 24.75
C VAL A 81 -29.12 -8.47 24.25
N ALA A 82 -28.01 -9.07 23.88
CA ALA A 82 -27.92 -10.48 23.52
C ALA A 82 -26.94 -11.23 24.43
N ARG A 83 -27.30 -12.48 24.79
CA ARG A 83 -26.41 -13.33 25.60
C ARG A 83 -25.04 -13.54 24.92
N PRO A 84 -23.94 -13.52 25.68
CA PRO A 84 -23.85 -13.42 27.17
C PRO A 84 -23.74 -11.98 27.71
N GLY A 85 -24.00 -10.93 26.94
CA GLY A 85 -23.91 -9.51 27.34
C GLY A 85 -23.45 -8.60 26.22
N PHE A 86 -23.68 -9.02 24.96
CA PHE A 86 -23.50 -8.14 23.80
C PHE A 86 -24.61 -7.08 23.77
N ILE A 87 -24.23 -5.87 23.40
CA ILE A 87 -25.17 -4.79 23.09
C ILE A 87 -25.16 -4.61 21.58
N ASN A 88 -26.30 -4.84 20.95
CA ASN A 88 -26.49 -4.77 19.50
C ASN A 88 -27.27 -3.52 19.12
N PHE A 89 -26.84 -2.88 18.03
CA PHE A 89 -27.40 -1.63 17.52
C PHE A 89 -27.96 -1.86 16.13
N LYS A 90 -29.20 -1.46 15.92
CA LYS A 90 -29.81 -1.39 14.59
C LYS A 90 -30.08 0.06 14.23
N LEU A 91 -29.56 0.53 13.10
CA LEU A 91 -29.72 1.91 12.65
C LEU A 91 -31.08 2.11 11.98
N LYS A 92 -31.62 3.32 12.08
CA LYS A 92 -32.77 3.74 11.27
C LYS A 92 -32.37 3.79 9.79
N ALA A 93 -33.27 3.40 8.91
CA ALA A 93 -33.05 3.51 7.46
C ALA A 93 -32.66 4.94 7.06
N SER A 94 -33.31 5.96 7.64
CA SER A 94 -33.01 7.37 7.37
C SER A 94 -31.57 7.78 7.73
N ALA A 95 -30.98 7.15 8.75
CA ALA A 95 -29.59 7.41 9.10
C ALA A 95 -28.63 6.83 8.05
N LEU A 96 -28.88 5.61 7.58
CA LEU A 96 -28.07 4.97 6.54
C LEU A 96 -28.21 5.69 5.19
N THR A 97 -29.42 6.10 4.82
CA THR A 97 -29.67 6.73 3.51
C THR A 97 -29.04 8.12 3.38
N ALA A 98 -28.78 8.82 4.49
CA ALA A 98 -28.11 10.12 4.47
C ALA A 98 -26.70 10.06 3.83
N VAL A 99 -26.04 8.89 3.83
CA VAL A 99 -24.73 8.71 3.23
C VAL A 99 -24.72 8.99 1.72
N ILE A 100 -25.84 8.83 1.03
CA ILE A 100 -25.92 9.08 -0.41
C ILE A 100 -25.52 10.53 -0.74
N ASN A 101 -26.08 11.49 0.00
CA ASN A 101 -25.76 12.89 -0.21
C ASN A 101 -24.31 13.22 0.18
N ASP A 102 -23.79 12.61 1.24
CA ASP A 102 -22.37 12.75 1.62
C ASP A 102 -21.45 12.26 0.51
N VAL A 103 -21.72 11.10 -0.08
CA VAL A 103 -20.93 10.51 -1.18
C VAL A 103 -20.98 11.39 -2.42
N ILE A 104 -22.18 11.83 -2.81
CA ILE A 104 -22.37 12.65 -4.02
C ILE A 104 -21.68 14.00 -3.86
N ALA A 105 -21.76 14.62 -2.69
CA ALA A 105 -21.11 15.88 -2.40
C ALA A 105 -19.57 15.76 -2.38
N ALA A 106 -19.05 14.69 -1.80
CA ALA A 106 -17.61 14.43 -1.72
C ALA A 106 -17.01 13.98 -3.07
N GLY A 107 -17.77 13.26 -3.91
CA GLY A 107 -17.31 12.79 -5.20
C GLY A 107 -16.02 11.97 -5.10
N ASP A 108 -14.96 12.41 -5.80
CA ASP A 108 -13.65 11.73 -5.82
C ASP A 108 -12.90 11.82 -4.46
N ASP A 109 -13.38 12.65 -3.53
CA ASP A 109 -12.83 12.75 -2.18
C ASP A 109 -13.53 11.82 -1.17
N TYR A 110 -14.60 11.13 -1.56
CA TYR A 110 -15.27 10.19 -0.68
C TYR A 110 -14.35 9.01 -0.33
N GLY A 111 -14.21 8.74 0.96
CA GLY A 111 -13.25 7.77 1.51
C GLY A 111 -12.04 8.44 2.16
N LYS A 112 -11.70 9.67 1.77
CA LYS A 112 -10.64 10.43 2.45
C LYS A 112 -11.04 10.71 3.91
N ASN A 113 -10.04 10.66 4.78
CA ASN A 113 -10.21 10.87 6.22
C ASN A 113 -8.98 11.54 6.82
N GLU A 114 -9.03 11.91 8.09
CA GLU A 114 -7.96 12.64 8.78
C GLU A 114 -7.24 11.79 9.84
N SER A 115 -7.31 10.46 9.79
CA SER A 115 -6.71 9.58 10.80
C SER A 115 -5.17 9.70 10.89
N GLY A 116 -4.54 10.12 9.80
CA GLY A 116 -3.11 10.38 9.69
C GLY A 116 -2.70 11.85 9.77
N LYS A 117 -3.64 12.77 10.02
CA LYS A 117 -3.37 14.21 10.01
C LYS A 117 -2.24 14.60 10.96
N GLY A 118 -1.26 15.33 10.43
CA GLY A 118 -0.07 15.76 11.17
C GLY A 118 1.00 14.68 11.38
N LYS A 119 0.84 13.51 10.78
CA LYS A 119 1.84 12.44 10.79
C LYS A 119 2.64 12.45 9.50
N HIS A 120 3.98 12.36 9.64
CA HIS A 120 4.93 12.33 8.52
C HIS A 120 5.56 10.95 8.43
N LEU A 121 5.55 10.38 7.24
CA LEU A 121 6.06 9.04 6.96
C LEU A 121 6.92 9.06 5.71
N LEU A 122 8.10 8.45 5.78
CA LEU A 122 8.89 8.13 4.60
C LEU A 122 8.69 6.64 4.27
N LEU A 123 8.17 6.40 3.07
CA LEU A 123 7.96 5.07 2.54
C LEU A 123 8.99 4.78 1.44
N GLU A 124 9.87 3.82 1.69
CA GLU A 124 10.86 3.34 0.72
C GLU A 124 10.43 2.00 0.15
N TRP A 125 10.41 1.90 -1.19
CA TRP A 125 10.08 0.65 -1.85
C TRP A 125 10.66 0.54 -3.25
N VAL A 126 10.64 -0.64 -3.84
CA VAL A 126 11.31 -1.06 -5.06
C VAL A 126 12.82 -1.10 -4.86
N SER A 127 13.49 0.04 -4.78
CA SER A 127 14.93 0.22 -4.51
C SER A 127 15.82 -0.81 -5.25
N ALA A 128 15.49 -1.04 -6.54
CA ALA A 128 16.21 -1.98 -7.38
C ALA A 128 17.53 -1.39 -7.86
N ASN A 129 18.55 -2.25 -8.07
CA ASN A 129 19.82 -1.82 -8.60
C ASN A 129 19.65 -1.25 -10.02
N PRO A 130 20.27 -0.11 -10.37
CA PRO A 130 20.16 0.51 -11.69
C PRO A 130 21.07 -0.17 -12.71
N THR A 131 20.85 -1.48 -12.92
CA THR A 131 21.71 -2.34 -13.75
C THR A 131 20.91 -3.29 -14.65
N GLY A 132 19.63 -3.02 -14.85
CA GLY A 132 18.75 -3.80 -15.71
C GLY A 132 17.27 -3.52 -15.51
N ASP A 133 16.43 -4.26 -16.26
CA ASP A 133 14.98 -4.10 -16.23
C ASP A 133 14.37 -4.53 -14.89
N LEU A 134 13.28 -3.84 -14.49
CA LEU A 134 12.46 -4.28 -13.39
C LEU A 134 11.69 -5.56 -13.78
N HIS A 135 11.88 -6.62 -13.01
CA HIS A 135 11.18 -7.89 -13.21
C HIS A 135 9.92 -8.00 -12.35
N CYS A 136 9.13 -9.05 -12.55
CA CYS A 136 7.84 -9.25 -11.87
C CYS A 136 7.92 -9.31 -10.33
N GLY A 137 9.06 -9.66 -9.74
CA GLY A 137 9.28 -9.55 -8.28
C GLY A 137 9.24 -8.09 -7.82
N HIS A 138 9.83 -7.17 -8.60
CA HIS A 138 9.73 -5.73 -8.35
C HIS A 138 8.31 -5.21 -8.58
N ALA A 139 7.54 -5.80 -9.50
CA ALA A 139 6.15 -5.39 -9.76
C ALA A 139 5.24 -5.55 -8.54
N ARG A 140 5.37 -6.64 -7.77
CA ARG A 140 4.61 -6.83 -6.52
C ARG A 140 4.98 -5.77 -5.49
N ASN A 141 6.27 -5.54 -5.29
CA ASN A 141 6.80 -4.51 -4.39
C ASN A 141 6.28 -3.12 -4.81
N ALA A 142 6.37 -2.79 -6.10
CA ALA A 142 5.92 -1.52 -6.66
C ALA A 142 4.41 -1.29 -6.46
N ALA A 143 3.57 -2.29 -6.75
CA ALA A 143 2.13 -2.19 -6.56
C ALA A 143 1.74 -2.06 -5.09
N TRP A 144 2.35 -2.86 -4.21
CA TRP A 144 2.06 -2.86 -2.78
C TRP A 144 2.41 -1.53 -2.13
N GLY A 145 3.63 -1.01 -2.39
CA GLY A 145 4.09 0.27 -1.85
C GLY A 145 3.25 1.45 -2.33
N ASP A 146 2.92 1.50 -3.61
CA ASP A 146 2.07 2.57 -4.16
C ASP A 146 0.64 2.53 -3.56
N CYS A 147 0.07 1.34 -3.33
CA CYS A 147 -1.24 1.22 -2.66
C CYS A 147 -1.19 1.71 -1.22
N ILE A 148 -0.14 1.36 -0.45
CA ILE A 148 0.06 1.88 0.91
C ILE A 148 0.13 3.42 0.87
N ALA A 149 0.96 3.98 -0.02
CA ALA A 149 1.11 5.42 -0.14
C ALA A 149 -0.23 6.11 -0.43
N ARG A 150 -1.00 5.62 -1.42
CA ARG A 150 -2.32 6.15 -1.78
C ARG A 150 -3.31 6.11 -0.63
N MET A 151 -3.38 5.00 0.10
CA MET A 151 -4.31 4.86 1.24
C MET A 151 -3.89 5.74 2.41
N MET A 152 -2.59 5.87 2.69
CA MET A 152 -2.09 6.77 3.72
C MET A 152 -2.33 8.24 3.36
N GLU A 153 -2.03 8.66 2.12
CA GLU A 153 -2.34 10.01 1.62
C GLU A 153 -3.85 10.31 1.70
N ALA A 154 -4.70 9.35 1.30
CA ALA A 154 -6.15 9.47 1.45
C ALA A 154 -6.61 9.56 2.92
N SER A 155 -5.81 9.07 3.84
CA SER A 155 -6.03 9.15 5.29
C SER A 155 -5.35 10.36 5.97
N GLY A 156 -4.83 11.30 5.17
CA GLY A 156 -4.27 12.57 5.66
C GLY A 156 -2.84 12.52 6.16
N TRP A 157 -2.10 11.43 5.89
CA TRP A 157 -0.67 11.35 6.16
C TRP A 157 0.12 12.19 5.15
N ASP A 158 1.21 12.81 5.61
CA ASP A 158 2.26 13.34 4.74
C ASP A 158 3.24 12.21 4.42
N VAL A 159 3.20 11.70 3.17
CA VAL A 159 3.98 10.53 2.74
C VAL A 159 5.04 10.97 1.75
N LEU A 160 6.33 10.80 2.10
CA LEU A 160 7.41 10.90 1.13
C LEU A 160 7.66 9.55 0.47
N ARG A 161 7.48 9.49 -0.84
CA ARG A 161 7.67 8.31 -1.69
C ARG A 161 9.11 8.25 -2.15
N GLU A 162 9.90 7.31 -1.62
CA GLU A 162 11.34 7.26 -1.88
C GLU A 162 11.78 5.96 -2.55
N PHE A 163 12.67 6.10 -3.52
CA PHE A 163 13.44 5.03 -4.14
C PHE A 163 14.90 5.20 -3.71
N TYR A 164 15.48 4.20 -3.07
CA TYR A 164 16.91 4.18 -2.76
C TYR A 164 17.70 3.62 -3.94
N VAL A 165 18.63 4.41 -4.45
CA VAL A 165 19.48 4.07 -5.59
C VAL A 165 20.80 3.52 -5.08
N ASN A 166 21.00 2.22 -5.20
CA ASN A 166 22.26 1.56 -4.86
C ASN A 166 23.27 1.79 -6.01
N ASP A 167 23.93 2.96 -5.98
CA ASP A 167 24.88 3.41 -7.00
C ASP A 167 26.32 3.56 -6.49
N ALA A 168 26.63 3.08 -5.29
CA ALA A 168 27.95 3.06 -4.70
C ALA A 168 28.45 1.61 -4.63
N GLY A 169 29.09 1.10 -5.66
CA GLY A 169 29.64 -0.24 -5.57
C GLY A 169 30.06 -0.86 -6.89
N ASN A 170 30.49 -2.10 -6.80
CA ASN A 170 31.08 -2.82 -7.92
C ASN A 170 30.12 -3.03 -9.09
N GLN A 171 28.80 -3.04 -8.83
CA GLN A 171 27.79 -3.22 -9.88
C GLN A 171 27.76 -2.07 -10.88
N ILE A 172 27.99 -0.83 -10.44
CA ILE A 172 28.06 0.33 -11.31
C ILE A 172 29.35 0.33 -12.14
N VAL A 173 30.45 -0.12 -11.54
CA VAL A 173 31.71 -0.33 -12.29
C VAL A 173 31.49 -1.37 -13.39
N MET A 174 30.85 -2.49 -13.06
CA MET A 174 30.52 -3.54 -14.04
C MET A 174 29.57 -3.04 -15.14
N LEU A 175 28.62 -2.15 -14.80
CA LEU A 175 27.76 -1.48 -15.79
C LEU A 175 28.59 -0.62 -16.76
N GLY A 176 29.50 0.21 -16.24
CA GLY A 176 30.38 1.06 -17.04
C GLY A 176 31.30 0.26 -17.97
N GLU A 177 31.89 -0.82 -17.44
CA GLU A 177 32.73 -1.72 -18.25
C GLU A 177 31.93 -2.48 -19.33
N SER A 178 30.73 -2.95 -18.99
CA SER A 178 29.83 -3.60 -19.96
C SER A 178 29.39 -2.63 -21.04
N LEU A 179 29.07 -1.39 -20.68
CA LEU A 179 28.74 -0.33 -21.63
C LEU A 179 29.94 -0.01 -22.53
N THR A 180 31.15 0.00 -21.97
CA THR A 180 32.41 0.18 -22.75
C THR A 180 32.55 -0.91 -23.80
N ALA A 181 32.36 -2.18 -23.43
CA ALA A 181 32.48 -3.28 -24.38
C ALA A 181 31.45 -3.15 -25.52
N ARG A 182 30.19 -2.79 -25.24
CA ARG A 182 29.12 -2.61 -26.22
C ARG A 182 29.30 -1.38 -27.09
N TYR A 183 29.87 -0.30 -26.55
CA TYR A 183 30.23 0.89 -27.30
C TYR A 183 31.35 0.59 -28.32
N PHE A 184 32.40 -0.14 -27.92
CA PHE A 184 33.46 -0.56 -28.84
C PHE A 184 32.92 -1.51 -29.93
N GLU A 185 32.05 -2.46 -29.55
CA GLU A 185 31.37 -3.37 -30.49
C GLU A 185 30.57 -2.58 -31.57
N HIS A 186 29.88 -1.49 -31.16
CA HIS A 186 29.13 -0.62 -32.07
C HIS A 186 30.00 -0.04 -33.18
N PHE A 187 31.25 0.29 -32.90
CA PHE A 187 32.25 0.78 -33.89
C PHE A 187 33.10 -0.33 -34.53
N GLY A 188 32.72 -1.58 -34.36
CA GLY A 188 33.45 -2.73 -34.92
C GLY A 188 34.83 -2.93 -34.30
N LYS A 189 35.04 -2.49 -33.06
CA LYS A 189 36.27 -2.67 -32.28
C LYS A 189 36.10 -3.75 -31.25
N GLU A 190 37.14 -4.51 -30.98
CA GLU A 190 37.16 -5.50 -29.93
C GLU A 190 37.46 -4.83 -28.57
N TYR A 191 36.62 -5.13 -27.57
CA TYR A 191 36.84 -4.83 -26.16
C TYR A 191 36.25 -5.98 -25.33
N PRO A 192 37.01 -6.59 -24.41
CA PRO A 192 36.52 -7.74 -23.66
C PRO A 192 35.35 -7.33 -22.74
N LEU A 193 34.26 -8.07 -22.80
CA LEU A 193 33.20 -7.97 -21.83
C LEU A 193 33.73 -8.51 -20.49
N PRO A 194 33.58 -7.78 -19.37
CA PRO A 194 34.09 -8.23 -18.08
C PRO A 194 33.40 -9.53 -17.64
N GLU A 195 34.12 -10.35 -16.88
CA GLU A 195 33.54 -11.53 -16.24
C GLU A 195 32.43 -11.07 -15.24
N GLY A 196 31.21 -11.59 -15.38
CA GLY A 196 30.05 -11.13 -14.64
C GLY A 196 29.41 -9.83 -15.19
N GLY A 197 29.85 -9.36 -16.37
CA GLY A 197 29.27 -8.20 -17.03
C GLY A 197 27.84 -8.41 -17.51
N TYR A 198 27.17 -7.31 -17.82
CA TYR A 198 25.77 -7.31 -18.27
C TYR A 198 25.67 -7.61 -19.77
N HIS A 199 24.98 -8.69 -20.09
CA HIS A 199 24.82 -9.18 -21.46
C HIS A 199 23.52 -8.74 -22.15
N ALA A 200 22.61 -8.14 -21.41
CA ALA A 200 21.27 -7.82 -21.87
C ALA A 200 21.26 -6.81 -23.04
N ASP A 201 20.23 -6.90 -23.90
CA ASP A 201 20.12 -6.07 -25.10
C ASP A 201 19.91 -4.59 -24.81
N ASP A 202 19.42 -4.25 -23.61
CA ASP A 202 19.28 -2.86 -23.16
C ASP A 202 20.62 -2.14 -23.05
N ILE A 203 21.69 -2.81 -22.60
CA ILE A 203 23.04 -2.25 -22.54
C ILE A 203 23.57 -1.95 -23.96
N LYS A 204 23.25 -2.80 -24.93
CA LYS A 204 23.57 -2.50 -26.35
C LYS A 204 22.83 -1.26 -26.85
N GLY A 205 21.55 -1.13 -26.50
CA GLY A 205 20.75 0.04 -26.84
C GLY A 205 21.30 1.33 -26.23
N ILE A 206 21.71 1.29 -24.95
CA ILE A 206 22.34 2.43 -24.27
C ILE A 206 23.68 2.78 -24.94
N ALA A 207 24.49 1.78 -25.30
CA ALA A 207 25.76 2.00 -25.99
C ALA A 207 25.58 2.62 -27.37
N ALA A 208 24.59 2.15 -28.15
CA ALA A 208 24.27 2.72 -29.47
C ALA A 208 23.81 4.19 -29.32
N GLN A 209 22.96 4.48 -28.35
CA GLN A 209 22.52 5.85 -28.08
C GLN A 209 23.69 6.76 -27.69
N LEU A 210 24.62 6.29 -26.85
CA LEU A 210 25.82 7.05 -26.48
C LEU A 210 26.70 7.30 -27.73
N ALA A 211 26.83 6.32 -28.61
CA ALA A 211 27.60 6.46 -29.87
C ALA A 211 26.93 7.47 -30.81
N GLU A 212 25.61 7.50 -30.90
CA GLU A 212 24.88 8.51 -31.70
C GLU A 212 25.00 9.92 -31.09
N GLU A 213 24.95 10.07 -29.78
CA GLU A 213 25.02 11.36 -29.09
C GLU A 213 26.44 11.94 -29.07
N GLU A 214 27.47 11.11 -28.93
CA GLU A 214 28.82 11.58 -28.62
C GLU A 214 29.88 11.14 -29.66
N GLY A 215 29.51 10.39 -30.70
CA GLY A 215 30.41 9.92 -31.74
C GLY A 215 31.40 8.89 -31.22
N ASP A 216 32.60 8.87 -31.83
CA ASP A 216 33.66 7.90 -31.56
C ASP A 216 34.74 8.37 -30.56
N LYS A 217 34.55 9.54 -29.94
CA LYS A 217 35.56 10.19 -29.09
C LYS A 217 36.08 9.31 -27.95
N TRP A 218 35.23 8.42 -27.44
CA TRP A 218 35.56 7.55 -26.31
C TRP A 218 36.38 6.33 -26.69
N LEU A 219 36.57 6.04 -27.99
CA LEU A 219 37.45 4.95 -28.43
C LEU A 219 38.93 5.22 -28.07
N THR A 220 39.32 6.51 -28.04
CA THR A 220 40.71 6.93 -27.83
C THR A 220 40.92 7.71 -26.52
N ALA A 221 39.85 7.94 -25.75
CA ALA A 221 39.91 8.65 -24.48
C ALA A 221 40.66 7.85 -23.41
N ASP A 222 41.11 8.56 -22.35
CA ASP A 222 41.71 7.91 -21.18
C ASP A 222 40.76 6.87 -20.59
N PRO A 223 41.24 5.65 -20.32
CA PRO A 223 40.37 4.56 -19.82
C PRO A 223 39.62 4.90 -18.52
N LYS A 224 40.21 5.68 -17.61
CA LYS A 224 39.58 6.05 -16.34
C LYS A 224 38.50 7.10 -16.56
N GLU A 225 38.77 8.10 -17.41
CA GLU A 225 37.78 9.12 -17.77
C GLU A 225 36.58 8.50 -18.50
N ARG A 226 36.86 7.61 -19.46
CA ARG A 226 35.82 6.85 -20.16
C ARG A 226 34.98 6.03 -19.19
N LEU A 227 35.61 5.24 -18.31
CA LEU A 227 34.86 4.42 -17.34
C LEU A 227 33.98 5.28 -16.43
N ALA A 228 34.51 6.36 -15.87
CA ALA A 228 33.74 7.28 -15.04
C ALA A 228 32.54 7.87 -15.77
N HIS A 229 32.72 8.32 -17.01
CA HIS A 229 31.64 8.84 -17.84
C HIS A 229 30.59 7.76 -18.15
N PHE A 230 31.04 6.54 -18.52
CA PHE A 230 30.12 5.45 -18.87
C PHE A 230 29.35 4.92 -17.65
N MET A 231 29.95 4.92 -16.47
CA MET A 231 29.25 4.63 -15.23
C MET A 231 28.11 5.64 -14.99
N ASP A 232 28.37 6.93 -15.11
CA ASP A 232 27.36 7.97 -14.90
C ASP A 232 26.29 7.95 -15.99
N TYR A 233 26.69 7.81 -17.26
CA TYR A 233 25.75 7.73 -18.38
C TYR A 233 24.88 6.49 -18.30
N GLY A 234 25.47 5.31 -18.08
CA GLY A 234 24.73 4.06 -17.93
C GLY A 234 23.74 4.09 -16.76
N LYS A 235 24.19 4.53 -15.58
CA LYS A 235 23.34 4.70 -14.41
C LYS A 235 22.16 5.64 -14.71
N LYS A 236 22.42 6.80 -15.33
CA LYS A 236 21.36 7.75 -15.68
C LYS A 236 20.32 7.11 -16.61
N LYS A 237 20.75 6.41 -17.65
CA LYS A 237 19.83 5.77 -18.62
C LYS A 237 19.02 4.63 -17.97
N GLU A 238 19.64 3.85 -17.09
CA GLU A 238 18.93 2.81 -16.34
C GLU A 238 17.88 3.41 -15.40
N LEU A 239 18.18 4.49 -14.68
CA LEU A 239 17.22 5.17 -13.82
C LEU A 239 16.08 5.81 -14.61
N GLU A 240 16.36 6.43 -15.76
CA GLU A 240 15.33 6.96 -16.67
C GLU A 240 14.38 5.84 -17.16
N LYS A 241 14.92 4.65 -17.44
CA LYS A 241 14.15 3.47 -17.83
C LYS A 241 13.28 2.97 -16.66
N ILE A 242 13.85 2.83 -15.48
CA ILE A 242 13.14 2.41 -14.27
C ILE A 242 11.97 3.37 -13.96
N ASP A 243 12.21 4.68 -13.96
CA ASP A 243 11.18 5.69 -13.69
C ASP A 243 10.05 5.63 -14.73
N ARG A 244 10.40 5.49 -16.02
CA ARG A 244 9.43 5.33 -17.10
C ARG A 244 8.56 4.07 -16.89
N ASP A 245 9.16 2.94 -16.56
CA ASP A 245 8.45 1.67 -16.40
C ASP A 245 7.58 1.67 -15.13
N LEU A 246 8.03 2.30 -14.05
CA LEU A 246 7.22 2.55 -12.85
C LEU A 246 6.03 3.45 -13.17
N LYS A 247 6.21 4.55 -13.90
CA LYS A 247 5.12 5.45 -14.31
C LYS A 247 4.10 4.74 -15.21
N ALA A 248 4.55 3.91 -16.15
CA ALA A 248 3.66 3.09 -16.97
C ALA A 248 2.86 2.10 -16.12
N TYR A 249 3.44 1.62 -15.02
CA TYR A 249 2.79 0.79 -14.01
C TYR A 249 1.97 1.62 -12.98
N ARG A 250 1.83 2.94 -13.18
CA ARG A 250 1.14 3.92 -12.31
C ARG A 250 1.76 4.06 -10.93
N VAL A 251 3.06 3.91 -10.84
CA VAL A 251 3.86 4.14 -9.63
C VAL A 251 4.74 5.36 -9.85
N THR A 252 4.73 6.30 -8.91
CA THR A 252 5.55 7.52 -8.97
C THR A 252 6.37 7.67 -7.70
N MET A 253 7.65 8.02 -7.86
CA MET A 253 8.54 8.36 -6.77
C MET A 253 8.72 9.87 -6.69
N GLN A 254 8.87 10.40 -5.48
CA GLN A 254 9.10 11.82 -5.21
C GLN A 254 10.57 12.07 -4.88
N SER A 255 11.25 11.08 -4.31
CA SER A 255 12.65 11.14 -3.91
C SER A 255 13.42 9.95 -4.49
N TRP A 256 14.58 10.24 -5.08
CA TRP A 256 15.56 9.27 -5.54
C TRP A 256 16.82 9.48 -4.70
N MET A 257 16.98 8.68 -3.63
CA MET A 257 18.10 8.81 -2.71
C MET A 257 19.27 7.97 -3.19
N HIS A 258 20.35 8.63 -3.58
CA HIS A 258 21.56 7.99 -4.08
C HIS A 258 22.46 7.55 -2.93
N GLU A 259 22.94 6.32 -2.95
CA GLU A 259 23.91 5.83 -1.95
C GLU A 259 25.22 6.62 -1.99
N THR A 260 25.66 7.03 -3.20
CA THR A 260 26.86 7.87 -3.39
C THR A 260 26.83 9.17 -2.59
N PHE A 261 25.63 9.71 -2.28
CA PHE A 261 25.47 10.88 -1.41
C PHE A 261 26.12 10.71 -0.02
N PHE A 262 26.10 9.49 0.51
CA PHE A 262 26.70 9.21 1.83
C PHE A 262 28.22 9.13 1.78
N TYR A 263 28.81 8.92 0.60
CA TYR A 263 30.25 8.87 0.39
C TYR A 263 30.89 10.21 0.00
N GLU A 264 30.07 11.25 -0.23
CA GLU A 264 30.56 12.60 -0.51
C GLU A 264 31.44 13.15 0.62
N ASN A 265 32.37 14.04 0.28
CA ASN A 265 33.25 14.70 1.23
C ASN A 265 34.02 13.72 2.16
N ASN A 266 34.60 12.67 1.57
CA ASN A 266 35.28 11.59 2.30
C ASN A 266 34.33 10.84 3.25
N ALA A 267 33.13 10.55 2.79
CA ALA A 267 32.08 9.87 3.55
C ALA A 267 31.76 10.57 4.89
N LYS A 268 31.69 11.90 4.85
CA LYS A 268 31.50 12.71 6.06
C LYS A 268 30.24 12.28 6.84
N ARG A 269 29.11 12.03 6.15
CA ARG A 269 27.86 11.63 6.82
C ARG A 269 27.97 10.29 7.52
N ILE A 270 28.62 9.33 6.89
CA ILE A 270 28.89 8.01 7.49
C ILE A 270 29.80 8.17 8.70
N ASN A 271 30.86 8.95 8.56
CA ASN A 271 31.83 9.18 9.67
C ASN A 271 31.19 9.95 10.82
N ASP A 272 30.35 10.95 10.57
CA ASP A 272 29.60 11.68 11.60
C ASP A 272 28.66 10.72 12.36
N CYS A 273 27.98 9.83 11.66
CA CYS A 273 27.13 8.80 12.29
C CYS A 273 27.96 7.84 13.17
N LEU A 274 29.10 7.36 12.66
CA LEU A 274 30.02 6.50 13.44
C LEU A 274 30.57 7.22 14.66
N GLN A 275 30.94 8.50 14.55
CA GLN A 275 31.41 9.30 15.67
C GLN A 275 30.30 9.44 16.72
N HIS A 276 29.08 9.73 16.31
CA HIS A 276 27.94 9.79 17.22
C HIS A 276 27.70 8.46 17.96
N MET A 277 27.75 7.33 17.24
CA MET A 277 27.68 6.00 17.86
C MET A 277 28.84 5.77 18.87
N ALA A 278 30.04 6.24 18.57
CA ALA A 278 31.19 6.11 19.46
C ALA A 278 31.02 6.98 20.71
N ASP A 279 30.56 8.22 20.57
CA ASP A 279 30.30 9.14 21.68
C ASP A 279 29.24 8.62 22.65
N MET A 280 28.27 7.86 22.13
CA MET A 280 27.27 7.15 22.92
C MET A 280 27.79 5.85 23.54
N GLY A 281 29.04 5.44 23.27
CA GLY A 281 29.62 4.20 23.78
C GLY A 281 29.10 2.92 23.12
N LEU A 282 28.48 3.03 21.96
CA LEU A 282 27.86 1.92 21.21
C LEU A 282 28.88 1.09 20.42
N THR A 283 30.12 1.55 20.31
CA THR A 283 31.13 0.91 19.47
C THR A 283 32.38 0.53 20.28
N TYR A 284 33.19 -0.36 19.70
CA TYR A 284 34.53 -0.70 20.19
C TYR A 284 35.44 -1.12 19.05
N GLU A 285 36.73 -1.03 19.24
CA GLU A 285 37.72 -1.50 18.28
C GLU A 285 38.21 -2.92 18.63
N LYS A 286 38.28 -3.79 17.62
CA LYS A 286 38.84 -5.14 17.74
C LYS A 286 39.45 -5.56 16.42
N ASP A 287 40.66 -6.12 16.47
CA ASP A 287 41.39 -6.65 15.29
C ASP A 287 41.50 -5.63 14.15
N GLY A 288 41.67 -4.33 14.48
CA GLY A 288 41.77 -3.22 13.53
C GLY A 288 40.44 -2.82 12.87
N ALA A 289 39.33 -3.42 13.28
CA ALA A 289 37.98 -3.09 12.79
C ALA A 289 37.16 -2.40 13.89
N LEU A 290 36.22 -1.53 13.47
CA LEU A 290 35.25 -0.89 14.35
C LEU A 290 33.97 -1.74 14.39
N TRP A 291 33.52 -2.06 15.59
CA TRP A 291 32.37 -2.94 15.85
C TRP A 291 31.26 -2.20 16.58
N PHE A 292 30.01 -2.51 16.24
CA PHE A 292 28.79 -2.12 16.95
C PHE A 292 28.42 -3.20 17.98
N LYS A 293 28.17 -2.79 19.23
CA LYS A 293 27.71 -3.65 20.34
C LYS A 293 26.24 -4.03 20.15
N SER A 294 25.91 -4.63 19.03
CA SER A 294 24.52 -4.94 18.68
C SER A 294 23.91 -6.03 19.56
N THR A 295 24.72 -6.86 20.21
CA THR A 295 24.27 -7.85 21.21
C THR A 295 23.60 -7.21 22.42
N ASP A 296 24.00 -6.01 22.83
CA ASP A 296 23.36 -5.26 23.92
C ASP A 296 21.91 -4.87 23.60
N TYR A 297 21.53 -4.93 22.32
CA TYR A 297 20.21 -4.59 21.78
C TYR A 297 19.46 -5.79 21.17
N GLY A 298 19.91 -7.02 21.44
CA GLY A 298 19.19 -8.25 21.09
C GLY A 298 19.59 -8.90 19.75
N ASP A 299 20.72 -8.48 19.15
CA ASP A 299 21.32 -9.19 18.01
C ASP A 299 22.03 -10.46 18.47
N ASP A 300 22.22 -11.41 17.57
CA ASP A 300 22.90 -12.69 17.83
C ASP A 300 24.43 -12.52 18.01
N LYS A 301 25.02 -11.47 17.46
CA LYS A 301 26.43 -11.10 17.56
C LYS A 301 26.66 -9.64 17.24
N ASP A 302 27.77 -9.08 17.71
CA ASP A 302 28.20 -7.75 17.35
C ASP A 302 28.52 -7.64 15.85
N ARG A 303 28.34 -6.45 15.28
CA ARG A 303 28.46 -6.20 13.84
C ARG A 303 29.61 -5.28 13.51
N VAL A 304 30.37 -5.66 12.48
CA VAL A 304 31.42 -4.79 11.93
C VAL A 304 30.76 -3.59 11.25
N LEU A 305 31.23 -2.38 11.60
CA LEU A 305 30.86 -1.14 10.94
C LEU A 305 31.96 -0.70 9.94
N ARG A 306 33.23 -0.68 10.39
CA ARG A 306 34.36 -0.40 9.52
C ARG A 306 35.36 -1.55 9.62
N LYS A 307 35.76 -2.09 8.47
CA LYS A 307 36.68 -3.22 8.39
C LYS A 307 38.11 -2.77 8.66
N SER A 308 39.03 -3.71 8.89
CA SER A 308 40.44 -3.47 9.12
C SER A 308 41.18 -2.80 7.93
N ASP A 309 40.65 -2.94 6.70
CA ASP A 309 41.13 -2.26 5.50
C ASP A 309 40.59 -0.81 5.36
N GLY A 310 39.81 -0.34 6.33
CA GLY A 310 39.19 0.98 6.35
C GLY A 310 37.87 1.09 5.60
N SER A 311 37.45 0.07 4.86
CA SER A 311 36.16 0.07 4.14
C SER A 311 34.98 -0.12 5.08
N PHE A 312 33.84 0.45 4.75
CA PHE A 312 32.59 0.27 5.51
C PHE A 312 31.96 -1.09 5.21
N SER A 313 31.26 -1.64 6.21
CA SER A 313 30.31 -2.74 5.95
C SER A 313 29.04 -2.18 5.34
N TYR A 314 28.19 -3.03 4.74
CA TYR A 314 26.89 -2.60 4.19
C TYR A 314 25.96 -1.99 5.25
N LEU A 315 26.06 -2.43 6.50
CA LEU A 315 25.24 -1.93 7.60
C LEU A 315 25.50 -0.44 7.88
N THR A 316 26.71 0.03 7.66
CA THR A 316 27.12 1.40 8.07
C THR A 316 26.47 2.49 7.23
N PRO A 317 26.54 2.48 5.89
CA PRO A 317 25.80 3.45 5.09
C PRO A 317 24.28 3.34 5.27
N ASP A 318 23.76 2.14 5.51
CA ASP A 318 22.33 1.95 5.76
C ASP A 318 21.87 2.60 7.08
N ILE A 319 22.66 2.50 8.15
CA ILE A 319 22.37 3.21 9.41
C ILE A 319 22.38 4.73 9.14
N ALA A 320 23.41 5.25 8.47
CA ALA A 320 23.52 6.67 8.15
C ALA A 320 22.35 7.15 7.28
N ASN A 321 21.88 6.32 6.33
CA ASN A 321 20.70 6.62 5.51
C ASN A 321 19.41 6.71 6.35
N HIS A 322 19.18 5.76 7.26
CA HIS A 322 17.98 5.77 8.09
C HIS A 322 17.98 6.95 9.09
N VAL A 323 19.14 7.28 9.67
CA VAL A 323 19.29 8.49 10.48
C VAL A 323 18.98 9.74 9.66
N TYR A 324 19.53 9.83 8.45
CA TYR A 324 19.28 10.97 7.55
C TYR A 324 17.80 11.12 7.15
N LYS A 325 17.07 10.02 6.94
CA LYS A 325 15.61 10.07 6.71
C LYS A 325 14.86 10.72 7.86
N ILE A 326 15.24 10.39 9.10
CA ILE A 326 14.65 10.98 10.31
C ILE A 326 15.01 12.47 10.42
N GLU A 327 16.26 12.84 10.15
CA GLU A 327 16.72 14.23 10.13
C GLU A 327 15.99 15.11 9.10
N ARG A 328 15.53 14.52 8.00
CA ARG A 328 14.69 15.18 6.99
C ARG A 328 13.26 15.47 7.47
N GLY A 329 12.91 15.12 8.70
CA GLY A 329 11.61 15.39 9.32
C GLY A 329 10.60 14.25 9.21
N TYR A 330 11.05 13.03 8.88
CA TYR A 330 10.20 11.84 8.81
C TYR A 330 10.47 10.89 9.98
N PRO A 331 9.78 11.04 11.12
CA PRO A 331 10.04 10.24 12.32
C PRO A 331 9.54 8.80 12.18
N LEU A 332 8.72 8.51 11.19
CA LEU A 332 8.21 7.18 10.89
C LEU A 332 8.75 6.73 9.53
N LEU A 333 9.37 5.57 9.51
CA LEU A 333 9.96 4.97 8.34
C LEU A 333 9.27 3.63 8.06
N VAL A 334 8.91 3.40 6.81
CA VAL A 334 8.44 2.10 6.34
C VAL A 334 9.26 1.70 5.12
N ASN A 335 9.88 0.54 5.20
CA ASN A 335 10.62 -0.04 4.08
C ASN A 335 9.94 -1.33 3.60
N LEU A 336 9.91 -1.55 2.29
CA LEU A 336 9.45 -2.79 1.70
C LEU A 336 10.64 -3.57 1.13
N TRP A 337 11.01 -4.65 1.81
CA TRP A 337 12.15 -5.47 1.43
C TRP A 337 11.74 -6.84 0.93
N GLY A 338 12.59 -7.49 0.14
CA GLY A 338 12.43 -8.89 -0.19
C GLY A 338 12.55 -9.79 1.06
N ALA A 339 11.88 -10.93 1.05
CA ALA A 339 11.85 -11.86 2.17
C ALA A 339 13.24 -12.43 2.55
N ASP A 340 14.19 -12.40 1.64
CA ASP A 340 15.60 -12.76 1.83
C ASP A 340 16.31 -11.85 2.84
N HIS A 341 15.81 -10.63 3.07
CA HIS A 341 16.35 -9.67 4.03
C HIS A 341 15.82 -9.84 5.48
N HIS A 342 15.07 -10.89 5.80
CA HIS A 342 14.44 -11.10 7.11
C HIS A 342 15.39 -10.86 8.29
N SER A 343 16.59 -11.47 8.27
CA SER A 343 17.57 -11.33 9.35
C SER A 343 18.17 -9.91 9.48
N TYR A 344 18.02 -9.10 8.44
CA TYR A 344 18.57 -7.74 8.41
C TYR A 344 17.66 -6.71 9.08
N VAL A 345 16.35 -7.00 9.14
CA VAL A 345 15.33 -6.13 9.76
C VAL A 345 15.71 -5.80 11.21
N THR A 346 15.89 -6.84 12.02
CA THR A 346 16.21 -6.68 13.45
C THR A 346 17.51 -5.91 13.65
N ARG A 347 18.52 -6.13 12.81
CA ARG A 347 19.82 -5.40 12.91
C ARG A 347 19.63 -3.90 12.72
N MET A 348 18.83 -3.50 11.73
CA MET A 348 18.58 -2.10 11.46
C MET A 348 17.73 -1.45 12.57
N GLN A 349 16.67 -2.15 13.01
CA GLN A 349 15.84 -1.68 14.13
C GLN A 349 16.65 -1.52 15.41
N ASN A 350 17.52 -2.48 15.75
CA ASN A 350 18.41 -2.42 16.90
C ASN A 350 19.39 -1.25 16.81
N ALA A 351 19.93 -0.97 15.62
CA ALA A 351 20.83 0.17 15.43
C ALA A 351 20.13 1.52 15.69
N LEU A 352 18.90 1.68 15.23
CA LEU A 352 18.10 2.89 15.48
C LEU A 352 17.71 3.00 16.96
N THR A 353 17.32 1.91 17.60
CA THR A 353 17.02 1.88 19.04
C THR A 353 18.25 2.22 19.87
N ALA A 354 19.42 1.70 19.51
CA ALA A 354 20.69 2.02 20.16
C ALA A 354 21.03 3.52 20.06
N LEU A 355 20.72 4.14 18.92
CA LEU A 355 20.87 5.58 18.68
C LEU A 355 19.81 6.44 19.40
N GLY A 356 18.91 5.82 20.19
CA GLY A 356 17.92 6.53 21.00
C GLY A 356 16.61 6.86 20.29
N TYR A 357 16.39 6.35 19.07
CA TYR A 357 15.11 6.50 18.39
C TYR A 357 14.06 5.57 18.99
N PRO A 358 12.79 6.00 19.10
CA PRO A 358 11.71 5.18 19.65
C PRO A 358 11.54 3.84 18.92
N GLU A 359 11.15 2.81 19.66
CA GLU A 359 10.70 1.57 19.07
C GLU A 359 9.53 1.84 18.08
N GLY A 360 9.55 1.19 16.92
CA GLY A 360 8.57 1.42 15.86
C GLY A 360 8.91 2.59 14.91
N THR A 361 10.02 3.33 15.12
CA THR A 361 10.52 4.32 14.16
C THR A 361 10.70 3.71 12.76
N LEU A 362 11.22 2.49 12.68
CA LEU A 362 11.31 1.72 11.43
C LEU A 362 10.40 0.50 11.48
N SER A 363 9.49 0.43 10.52
CA SER A 363 8.71 -0.77 10.19
C SER A 363 9.19 -1.33 8.84
N VAL A 364 9.27 -2.66 8.74
CA VAL A 364 9.66 -3.32 7.48
C VAL A 364 8.61 -4.35 7.13
N ASP A 365 8.05 -4.22 5.93
CA ASP A 365 7.15 -5.22 5.35
C ASP A 365 7.95 -6.11 4.40
N LEU A 366 7.97 -7.41 4.67
CA LEU A 366 8.72 -8.40 3.89
C LEU A 366 7.87 -9.00 2.78
N ILE A 367 8.30 -8.79 1.55
CA ILE A 367 7.56 -9.20 0.36
C ILE A 367 8.00 -10.58 -0.10
N GLN A 368 7.07 -11.53 -0.05
CA GLN A 368 7.28 -12.90 -0.50
C GLN A 368 7.30 -12.99 -2.02
N MET A 369 8.01 -14.01 -2.51
CA MET A 369 8.16 -14.28 -3.93
C MET A 369 6.83 -14.57 -4.62
N VAL A 370 6.75 -14.21 -5.89
CA VAL A 370 5.65 -14.52 -6.80
C VAL A 370 6.12 -15.56 -7.81
N ARG A 371 5.34 -16.61 -8.00
CA ARG A 371 5.47 -17.50 -9.16
C ARG A 371 4.41 -17.14 -10.19
N MET A 372 4.82 -17.02 -11.43
CA MET A 372 3.87 -16.95 -12.53
C MET A 372 3.55 -18.35 -13.02
N VAL A 373 2.28 -18.65 -13.20
CA VAL A 373 1.83 -19.96 -13.65
C VAL A 373 0.91 -19.84 -14.87
N GLU A 374 1.03 -20.78 -15.79
CA GLU A 374 0.14 -20.94 -16.94
C GLU A 374 -0.18 -22.41 -17.10
N ASP A 375 -1.48 -22.77 -17.13
CA ASP A 375 -1.95 -24.16 -17.17
C ASP A 375 -1.27 -25.08 -16.10
N GLY A 376 -1.11 -24.55 -14.88
CA GLY A 376 -0.52 -25.26 -13.74
C GLY A 376 1.00 -25.42 -13.79
N LYS A 377 1.68 -24.83 -14.76
CA LYS A 377 3.14 -24.88 -14.90
C LYS A 377 3.74 -23.51 -14.62
N GLU A 378 4.88 -23.50 -13.93
CA GLU A 378 5.62 -22.26 -13.67
C GLU A 378 6.23 -21.70 -14.96
N VAL A 379 6.04 -20.39 -15.16
CA VAL A 379 6.64 -19.61 -16.27
C VAL A 379 7.75 -18.74 -15.68
N LYS A 380 9.00 -19.18 -15.82
CA LYS A 380 10.16 -18.48 -15.22
C LYS A 380 10.76 -17.42 -16.12
N MET A 381 10.62 -17.58 -17.43
CA MET A 381 11.30 -16.75 -18.43
C MET A 381 10.31 -16.23 -19.46
N SER A 382 10.59 -15.03 -19.96
CA SER A 382 9.91 -14.47 -21.12
C SER A 382 10.11 -15.37 -22.34
N LYS A 383 9.02 -15.70 -23.03
CA LYS A 383 9.07 -16.45 -24.30
C LYS A 383 9.81 -15.67 -25.40
N ARG A 384 9.89 -14.35 -25.25
CA ARG A 384 10.50 -13.43 -26.23
C ARG A 384 12.00 -13.27 -26.03
N THR A 385 12.45 -13.11 -24.79
CA THR A 385 13.84 -12.75 -24.47
C THR A 385 14.64 -13.87 -23.82
N GLY A 386 13.99 -14.91 -23.29
CA GLY A 386 14.66 -15.96 -22.51
C GLY A 386 15.16 -15.51 -21.13
N ASN A 387 14.88 -14.25 -20.74
CA ASN A 387 15.23 -13.67 -19.45
C ASN A 387 14.03 -13.67 -18.49
N ALA A 388 14.22 -13.20 -17.26
CA ALA A 388 13.11 -12.98 -16.33
C ALA A 388 12.08 -12.03 -16.96
N ILE A 389 10.78 -12.31 -16.76
CA ILE A 389 9.70 -11.48 -17.30
C ILE A 389 9.76 -10.10 -16.63
N THR A 390 9.84 -9.06 -17.46
CA THR A 390 9.87 -7.67 -17.00
C THR A 390 8.48 -7.16 -16.63
N ILE A 391 8.41 -6.07 -15.85
CA ILE A 391 7.12 -5.40 -15.55
C ILE A 391 6.42 -4.99 -16.85
N ARG A 392 7.18 -4.50 -17.83
CA ARG A 392 6.64 -4.08 -19.12
C ARG A 392 6.00 -5.24 -19.87
N GLU A 393 6.72 -6.36 -20.04
CA GLU A 393 6.21 -7.55 -20.72
C GLU A 393 4.98 -8.10 -20.01
N LEU A 394 4.96 -8.11 -18.68
CA LEU A 394 3.81 -8.53 -17.92
C LEU A 394 2.59 -7.62 -18.16
N CYS A 395 2.79 -6.30 -18.14
CA CYS A 395 1.72 -5.34 -18.41
C CYS A 395 1.21 -5.38 -19.86
N GLU A 396 2.09 -5.67 -20.83
CA GLU A 396 1.70 -5.91 -22.22
C GLU A 396 0.84 -7.17 -22.38
N ASP A 397 1.11 -8.20 -21.57
CA ASP A 397 0.42 -9.48 -21.61
C ASP A 397 -0.94 -9.48 -20.91
N ILE A 398 -1.00 -9.03 -19.66
CA ILE A 398 -2.21 -9.11 -18.83
C ILE A 398 -2.88 -7.77 -18.55
N GLY A 399 -2.26 -6.66 -18.94
CA GLY A 399 -2.69 -5.30 -18.63
C GLY A 399 -2.26 -4.83 -17.23
N VAL A 400 -2.11 -3.50 -17.08
CA VAL A 400 -1.69 -2.87 -15.82
C VAL A 400 -2.70 -3.13 -14.69
N ASP A 401 -3.99 -3.06 -14.98
CA ASP A 401 -5.05 -3.25 -13.98
C ASP A 401 -5.01 -4.67 -13.38
N ALA A 402 -4.89 -5.69 -14.22
CA ALA A 402 -4.80 -7.07 -13.75
C ALA A 402 -3.49 -7.30 -12.98
N ALA A 403 -2.35 -6.83 -13.49
CA ALA A 403 -1.07 -6.97 -12.80
C ALA A 403 -1.13 -6.35 -11.40
N ARG A 404 -1.60 -5.11 -11.27
CA ARG A 404 -1.73 -4.43 -9.98
C ARG A 404 -2.67 -5.16 -9.03
N TRP A 405 -3.87 -5.50 -9.49
CA TRP A 405 -4.86 -6.21 -8.68
C TRP A 405 -4.31 -7.51 -8.09
N PHE A 406 -3.80 -8.39 -8.97
CA PHE A 406 -3.36 -9.71 -8.52
C PHE A 406 -2.21 -9.58 -7.51
N PHE A 407 -1.25 -8.68 -7.72
CA PHE A 407 -0.12 -8.50 -6.80
C PHE A 407 -0.53 -7.97 -5.42
N VAL A 408 -1.62 -7.22 -5.31
CA VAL A 408 -2.08 -6.69 -4.02
C VAL A 408 -3.23 -7.49 -3.41
N SER A 409 -3.79 -8.48 -4.11
CA SER A 409 -4.96 -9.23 -3.66
C SER A 409 -4.69 -10.23 -2.53
N LYS A 410 -3.44 -10.52 -2.25
CA LYS A 410 -3.02 -11.41 -1.15
C LYS A 410 -2.01 -10.71 -0.26
N ASP A 411 -2.07 -11.02 1.03
CA ASP A 411 -1.12 -10.48 2.02
C ASP A 411 0.33 -10.62 1.52
N VAL A 412 1.12 -9.59 1.72
CA VAL A 412 2.50 -9.50 1.22
C VAL A 412 3.41 -10.59 1.77
N ALA A 413 3.15 -11.04 2.99
CA ALA A 413 3.88 -12.13 3.64
C ALA A 413 3.50 -13.53 3.10
N THR A 414 2.54 -13.62 2.17
CA THR A 414 2.08 -14.88 1.60
C THR A 414 2.73 -15.13 0.24
N HIS A 415 3.26 -16.34 0.03
CA HIS A 415 3.64 -16.79 -1.31
C HIS A 415 2.42 -16.77 -2.23
N MET A 416 2.60 -16.33 -3.47
CA MET A 416 1.50 -16.29 -4.41
C MET A 416 1.89 -16.86 -5.77
N ASP A 417 0.92 -17.53 -6.36
CA ASP A 417 0.93 -17.89 -7.77
C ASP A 417 0.04 -16.91 -8.53
N LEU A 418 0.59 -16.29 -9.56
CA LEU A 418 -0.12 -15.45 -10.51
C LEU A 418 -0.51 -16.32 -11.71
N ASP A 419 -1.78 -16.65 -11.82
CA ASP A 419 -2.32 -17.38 -12.96
C ASP A 419 -2.51 -16.41 -14.14
N LEU A 420 -1.62 -16.49 -15.15
CA LEU A 420 -1.64 -15.62 -16.31
C LEU A 420 -2.89 -15.83 -17.18
N LYS A 421 -3.41 -17.06 -17.26
CA LYS A 421 -4.63 -17.35 -18.01
C LYS A 421 -5.84 -16.69 -17.36
N LEU A 422 -5.98 -16.81 -16.04
CA LEU A 422 -7.02 -16.12 -15.29
C LEU A 422 -6.88 -14.60 -15.41
N ALA A 423 -5.66 -14.07 -15.31
CA ALA A 423 -5.41 -12.64 -15.40
C ALA A 423 -5.78 -12.04 -16.77
N ARG A 424 -5.66 -12.82 -17.87
CA ARG A 424 -6.06 -12.41 -19.21
C ARG A 424 -7.56 -12.57 -19.47
N SER A 425 -8.28 -13.36 -18.66
CA SER A 425 -9.69 -13.68 -18.96
C SER A 425 -10.59 -12.46 -18.80
N LYS A 426 -11.58 -12.36 -19.69
CA LYS A 426 -12.59 -11.28 -19.70
C LYS A 426 -13.95 -11.86 -19.29
N ASP A 427 -13.99 -12.47 -18.11
CA ASP A 427 -15.19 -13.09 -17.55
C ASP A 427 -15.23 -12.89 -16.02
N ASN A 428 -16.34 -13.30 -15.41
CA ASN A 428 -16.60 -13.10 -13.98
C ASN A 428 -15.66 -13.89 -13.04
N ASN A 429 -14.83 -14.80 -13.53
CA ASN A 429 -13.83 -15.48 -12.71
C ASN A 429 -12.63 -14.58 -12.47
N ASN A 430 -12.36 -13.65 -13.38
CA ASN A 430 -11.33 -12.62 -13.19
C ASN A 430 -11.85 -11.50 -12.28
N PRO A 431 -11.34 -11.35 -11.05
CA PRO A 431 -11.87 -10.38 -10.09
C PRO A 431 -11.75 -8.92 -10.58
N VAL A 432 -10.74 -8.60 -11.39
CA VAL A 432 -10.56 -7.27 -11.97
C VAL A 432 -11.70 -6.98 -12.95
N TYR A 433 -11.89 -7.90 -13.88
CA TYR A 433 -12.98 -7.79 -14.87
C TYR A 433 -14.34 -7.68 -14.17
N TYR A 434 -14.57 -8.51 -13.15
CA TYR A 434 -15.80 -8.51 -12.37
C TYR A 434 -16.07 -7.16 -11.70
N ALA A 435 -15.04 -6.54 -11.09
CA ALA A 435 -15.15 -5.23 -10.46
C ALA A 435 -15.38 -4.10 -11.48
N GLN A 436 -14.60 -4.10 -12.58
CA GLN A 436 -14.73 -3.10 -13.64
C GLN A 436 -16.08 -3.20 -14.38
N TYR A 437 -16.54 -4.42 -14.60
CA TYR A 437 -17.86 -4.66 -15.22
C TYR A 437 -19.00 -4.09 -14.35
N ALA A 438 -18.93 -4.25 -13.02
CA ALA A 438 -19.91 -3.64 -12.13
C ALA A 438 -19.93 -2.11 -12.25
N TYR A 439 -18.76 -1.47 -12.32
CA TYR A 439 -18.65 -0.03 -12.53
C TYR A 439 -19.24 0.41 -13.88
N SER A 440 -18.83 -0.22 -14.98
CA SER A 440 -19.35 0.07 -16.33
C SER A 440 -20.87 -0.11 -16.40
N ARG A 441 -21.41 -1.13 -15.70
CA ARG A 441 -22.84 -1.35 -15.64
C ARG A 441 -23.57 -0.24 -14.91
N MET A 442 -23.06 0.24 -13.79
CA MET A 442 -23.63 1.40 -13.07
C MET A 442 -23.61 2.66 -13.95
N CYS A 443 -22.50 2.90 -14.67
CA CYS A 443 -22.42 3.99 -15.65
C CYS A 443 -23.51 3.86 -16.73
N SER A 444 -23.71 2.65 -17.26
CA SER A 444 -24.71 2.38 -18.29
C SER A 444 -26.15 2.61 -17.79
N ILE A 445 -26.44 2.26 -16.52
CA ILE A 445 -27.75 2.51 -15.91
C ILE A 445 -28.00 4.02 -15.81
N LEU A 446 -27.04 4.77 -15.30
CA LEU A 446 -27.17 6.23 -15.09
C LEU A 446 -27.23 7.02 -16.41
N LYS A 447 -26.68 6.47 -17.51
CA LYS A 447 -26.69 7.08 -18.85
C LYS A 447 -27.81 6.56 -19.74
N ASN A 448 -28.67 5.64 -19.27
CA ASN A 448 -29.71 5.03 -20.08
C ASN A 448 -30.82 6.06 -20.38
N PRO A 449 -31.07 6.42 -21.66
CA PRO A 449 -32.08 7.43 -22.02
C PRO A 449 -33.52 6.99 -21.72
N GLN A 450 -33.75 5.71 -21.44
CA GLN A 450 -35.08 5.18 -21.06
C GLN A 450 -35.35 5.30 -19.55
N ILE A 451 -34.38 5.72 -18.77
CA ILE A 451 -34.46 5.93 -17.32
C ILE A 451 -34.40 7.43 -17.06
N PRO A 452 -35.24 7.99 -16.18
CA PRO A 452 -35.14 9.41 -15.81
C PRO A 452 -33.74 9.76 -15.32
N GLU A 453 -33.28 10.96 -15.67
CA GLU A 453 -32.01 11.46 -15.13
C GLU A 453 -32.10 11.61 -13.61
N PHE A 454 -31.06 11.14 -12.91
CA PHE A 454 -30.97 11.28 -11.46
C PHE A 454 -30.92 12.75 -11.03
N LYS A 455 -31.74 13.09 -10.04
CA LYS A 455 -31.75 14.41 -9.38
C LYS A 455 -31.52 14.22 -7.89
N PRO A 456 -30.52 14.91 -7.28
CA PRO A 456 -30.32 14.86 -5.85
C PRO A 456 -31.59 15.28 -5.09
N VAL A 457 -31.84 14.60 -3.97
CA VAL A 457 -32.98 14.89 -3.06
C VAL A 457 -32.46 14.95 -1.63
N ASP A 458 -33.21 15.60 -0.74
CA ASP A 458 -32.79 15.77 0.66
C ASP A 458 -32.93 14.47 1.46
N SER A 459 -33.86 13.58 1.07
CA SER A 459 -34.13 12.32 1.75
C SER A 459 -34.26 11.14 0.77
N TYR A 460 -33.80 9.99 1.21
CA TYR A 460 -33.89 8.71 0.48
C TYR A 460 -34.65 7.68 1.35
N ASP A 461 -35.69 8.11 2.02
CA ASP A 461 -36.47 7.36 3.02
C ASP A 461 -37.27 6.18 2.44
N ARG A 462 -37.42 6.11 1.12
CA ARG A 462 -38.08 5.00 0.42
C ARG A 462 -37.16 3.82 0.13
N LEU A 463 -35.86 3.95 0.37
CA LEU A 463 -34.89 2.86 0.30
C LEU A 463 -34.99 2.03 1.60
N THR A 464 -35.82 1.00 1.59
CA THR A 464 -36.14 0.18 2.76
C THR A 464 -35.88 -1.31 2.55
N ASP A 465 -35.57 -1.73 1.33
CA ASP A 465 -35.23 -3.11 1.03
C ASP A 465 -33.92 -3.51 1.72
N GLU A 466 -33.86 -4.74 2.24
CA GLU A 466 -32.68 -5.24 2.97
C GLU A 466 -31.37 -5.10 2.18
N LYS A 467 -31.40 -5.32 0.88
CA LYS A 467 -30.22 -5.23 0.01
C LYS A 467 -29.83 -3.77 -0.27
N GLU A 468 -30.80 -2.86 -0.33
CA GLU A 468 -30.56 -1.41 -0.42
C GLU A 468 -29.84 -0.94 0.85
N LEU A 469 -30.33 -1.35 2.04
CA LEU A 469 -29.73 -1.00 3.32
C LEU A 469 -28.34 -1.64 3.49
N GLN A 470 -28.16 -2.88 3.06
CA GLN A 470 -26.85 -3.55 3.09
C GLN A 470 -25.81 -2.81 2.24
N LEU A 471 -26.20 -2.36 1.03
CA LEU A 471 -25.33 -1.61 0.14
C LEU A 471 -24.97 -0.25 0.75
N LEU A 472 -25.95 0.46 1.33
CA LEU A 472 -25.74 1.72 2.02
C LEU A 472 -24.79 1.59 3.21
N LYS A 473 -24.94 0.52 3.98
CA LYS A 473 -24.03 0.22 5.10
C LYS A 473 -22.59 0.06 4.62
N MET A 474 -22.36 -0.74 3.58
CA MET A 474 -21.01 -0.92 3.02
C MET A 474 -20.42 0.40 2.53
N ILE A 475 -21.22 1.22 1.85
CA ILE A 475 -20.80 2.55 1.41
C ILE A 475 -20.39 3.40 2.63
N SER A 476 -21.20 3.42 3.70
CA SER A 476 -20.92 4.23 4.88
C SER A 476 -19.66 3.81 5.64
N GLU A 477 -19.24 2.56 5.53
CA GLU A 477 -18.03 2.02 6.18
C GLU A 477 -16.75 2.31 5.38
N PHE A 478 -16.85 2.70 4.12
CA PHE A 478 -15.69 2.87 3.23
C PHE A 478 -14.59 3.80 3.80
N PRO A 479 -14.87 4.99 4.37
CA PRO A 479 -13.80 5.83 4.93
C PRO A 479 -13.06 5.18 6.10
N LYS A 480 -13.75 4.35 6.88
CA LYS A 480 -13.16 3.59 7.98
C LYS A 480 -12.27 2.45 7.48
N GLU A 481 -12.71 1.75 6.43
CA GLU A 481 -11.89 0.72 5.77
C GLU A 481 -10.61 1.34 5.21
N VAL A 482 -10.69 2.50 4.53
CA VAL A 482 -9.50 3.22 4.03
C VAL A 482 -8.53 3.54 5.18
N ALA A 483 -9.04 4.07 6.30
CA ALA A 483 -8.21 4.42 7.46
C ALA A 483 -7.55 3.17 8.09
N ALA A 484 -8.30 2.07 8.22
CA ALA A 484 -7.81 0.83 8.80
C ALA A 484 -6.75 0.16 7.89
N ASP A 485 -7.01 0.11 6.59
CA ASP A 485 -6.10 -0.49 5.61
C ASP A 485 -4.80 0.32 5.48
N ALA A 486 -4.90 1.65 5.55
CA ALA A 486 -3.75 2.54 5.60
C ALA A 486 -2.88 2.27 6.85
N LEU A 487 -3.49 2.31 8.04
CA LEU A 487 -2.80 2.13 9.31
C LEU A 487 -2.12 0.76 9.40
N ASN A 488 -2.79 -0.29 8.93
CA ASN A 488 -2.29 -1.67 8.97
C ASN A 488 -1.45 -2.04 7.75
N ARG A 489 -1.33 -1.16 6.74
CA ARG A 489 -0.63 -1.39 5.48
C ARG A 489 -1.10 -2.67 4.76
N LYS A 490 -2.44 -2.83 4.61
CA LYS A 490 -3.08 -4.03 4.07
C LYS A 490 -3.90 -3.78 2.81
N PRO A 491 -3.27 -3.46 1.66
CA PRO A 491 -3.99 -3.25 0.39
C PRO A 491 -4.88 -4.42 -0.05
N ASN A 492 -4.55 -5.64 0.38
CA ASN A 492 -5.38 -6.81 0.11
C ASN A 492 -6.79 -6.70 0.73
N LYS A 493 -6.94 -5.99 1.85
CA LYS A 493 -8.26 -5.77 2.46
C LYS A 493 -9.11 -4.86 1.60
N MET A 494 -8.52 -3.86 0.95
CA MET A 494 -9.24 -3.03 -0.02
C MET A 494 -9.74 -3.87 -1.21
N THR A 495 -8.97 -4.84 -1.71
CA THR A 495 -9.46 -5.76 -2.77
C THR A 495 -10.62 -6.64 -2.28
N GLU A 496 -10.57 -7.10 -1.03
CA GLU A 496 -11.67 -7.85 -0.40
C GLU A 496 -12.93 -6.99 -0.26
N TYR A 497 -12.77 -5.72 0.17
CA TYR A 497 -13.86 -4.74 0.26
C TYR A 497 -14.52 -4.52 -1.12
N ILE A 498 -13.71 -4.25 -2.16
CA ILE A 498 -14.20 -4.04 -3.53
C ILE A 498 -15.06 -5.24 -4.00
N ILE A 499 -14.54 -6.46 -3.85
CA ILE A 499 -15.28 -7.67 -4.27
C ILE A 499 -16.57 -7.83 -3.46
N SER A 500 -16.56 -7.52 -2.17
CA SER A 500 -17.74 -7.59 -1.32
C SER A 500 -18.80 -6.57 -1.74
N LEU A 501 -18.40 -5.33 -2.00
CA LEU A 501 -19.26 -4.26 -2.49
C LEU A 501 -19.93 -4.65 -3.82
N VAL A 502 -19.13 -5.17 -4.76
CA VAL A 502 -19.60 -5.60 -6.10
C VAL A 502 -20.58 -6.77 -5.99
N LYS A 503 -20.32 -7.75 -5.12
CA LYS A 503 -21.25 -8.87 -4.88
C LYS A 503 -22.59 -8.39 -4.34
N VAL A 504 -22.60 -7.47 -3.38
CA VAL A 504 -23.84 -6.91 -2.82
C VAL A 504 -24.57 -6.10 -3.89
N PHE A 505 -23.87 -5.28 -4.68
CA PHE A 505 -24.45 -4.56 -5.81
C PHE A 505 -25.11 -5.51 -6.82
N HIS A 506 -24.45 -6.57 -7.26
CA HIS A 506 -25.04 -7.53 -8.19
C HIS A 506 -26.25 -8.27 -7.58
N SER A 507 -26.18 -8.62 -6.29
CA SER A 507 -27.32 -9.21 -5.58
C SER A 507 -28.54 -8.28 -5.57
N TYR A 508 -28.31 -6.99 -5.26
CA TYR A 508 -29.34 -5.95 -5.31
C TYR A 508 -29.91 -5.80 -6.73
N TYR A 509 -29.02 -5.57 -7.71
CA TYR A 509 -29.44 -5.31 -9.09
C TYR A 509 -30.23 -6.48 -9.73
N ASN A 510 -29.89 -7.72 -9.40
CA ASN A 510 -30.58 -8.90 -9.93
C ASN A 510 -31.97 -9.12 -9.33
N SER A 511 -32.23 -8.60 -8.13
CA SER A 511 -33.52 -8.80 -7.44
C SER A 511 -34.41 -7.56 -7.43
N THR A 512 -33.86 -6.39 -7.73
CA THR A 512 -34.55 -5.11 -7.61
C THR A 512 -34.65 -4.41 -8.95
N LYS A 513 -35.87 -4.08 -9.35
CA LYS A 513 -36.11 -3.29 -10.57
C LYS A 513 -35.82 -1.82 -10.27
N VAL A 514 -34.65 -1.33 -10.70
CA VAL A 514 -34.22 0.06 -10.47
C VAL A 514 -35.21 1.06 -11.06
N ASN A 515 -35.55 0.90 -12.35
CA ASN A 515 -36.54 1.75 -13.01
C ASN A 515 -37.96 1.20 -12.75
N ASN A 516 -38.73 1.92 -11.94
CA ASN A 516 -40.15 1.67 -11.72
C ASN A 516 -40.95 2.84 -12.29
N PRO A 517 -41.54 2.71 -13.51
CA PRO A 517 -42.30 3.79 -14.13
C PRO A 517 -43.52 4.23 -13.33
N ASP A 518 -44.09 3.33 -12.50
CA ASP A 518 -45.24 3.60 -11.64
C ASP A 518 -44.85 4.37 -10.35
N ASP A 519 -43.52 4.47 -10.08
CA ASP A 519 -42.99 5.14 -8.91
C ASP A 519 -41.69 5.89 -9.27
N PRO A 520 -41.80 7.07 -9.90
CA PRO A 520 -40.64 7.86 -10.32
C PRO A 520 -39.77 8.34 -9.15
N GLU A 521 -40.35 8.57 -7.98
CA GLU A 521 -39.62 9.01 -6.78
C GLU A 521 -38.71 7.90 -6.26
N LEU A 522 -39.23 6.67 -6.11
CA LEU A 522 -38.42 5.52 -5.74
C LEU A 522 -37.33 5.23 -6.78
N THR A 523 -37.66 5.37 -8.07
CA THR A 523 -36.67 5.27 -9.16
C THR A 523 -35.53 6.26 -8.95
N ASN A 524 -35.83 7.53 -8.69
CA ASN A 524 -34.82 8.55 -8.48
C ASN A 524 -33.96 8.26 -7.23
N GLN A 525 -34.56 7.79 -6.13
CA GLN A 525 -33.81 7.41 -4.93
C GLN A 525 -32.89 6.19 -5.20
N ARG A 526 -33.32 5.20 -5.95
CA ARG A 526 -32.50 4.05 -6.39
C ARG A 526 -31.34 4.47 -7.31
N LEU A 527 -31.56 5.44 -8.19
CA LEU A 527 -30.47 6.01 -9.00
C LEU A 527 -29.44 6.74 -8.13
N GLY A 528 -29.87 7.41 -7.04
CA GLY A 528 -28.98 7.97 -6.05
C GLY A 528 -28.09 6.93 -5.36
N LEU A 529 -28.68 5.79 -4.99
CA LEU A 529 -27.93 4.66 -4.42
C LEU A 529 -26.91 4.11 -5.42
N ILE A 530 -27.29 3.91 -6.69
CA ILE A 530 -26.37 3.46 -7.75
C ILE A 530 -25.25 4.48 -7.95
N LYS A 531 -25.55 5.78 -7.95
CA LYS A 531 -24.56 6.85 -8.10
C LYS A 531 -23.56 6.84 -6.95
N ALA A 532 -24.05 6.70 -5.72
CA ALA A 532 -23.18 6.60 -4.54
C ALA A 532 -22.29 5.34 -4.56
N THR A 533 -22.87 4.18 -4.94
CA THR A 533 -22.10 2.93 -5.10
C THR A 533 -21.01 3.07 -6.17
N MET A 534 -21.34 3.69 -7.31
CA MET A 534 -20.41 3.92 -8.41
C MET A 534 -19.22 4.79 -7.99
N ILE A 535 -19.48 5.89 -7.27
CA ILE A 535 -18.42 6.77 -6.74
C ILE A 535 -17.53 6.00 -5.77
N THR A 536 -18.13 5.28 -4.82
CA THR A 536 -17.38 4.51 -3.82
C THR A 536 -16.50 3.44 -4.49
N LEU A 537 -17.04 2.69 -5.46
CA LEU A 537 -16.27 1.68 -6.19
C LEU A 537 -15.12 2.29 -6.99
N LYS A 538 -15.36 3.42 -7.67
CA LYS A 538 -14.31 4.14 -8.41
C LYS A 538 -13.16 4.53 -7.47
N ASN A 539 -13.50 5.14 -6.33
CA ASN A 539 -12.50 5.61 -5.36
C ASN A 539 -11.71 4.44 -4.76
N ALA A 540 -12.39 3.33 -4.44
CA ALA A 540 -11.74 2.13 -3.95
C ALA A 540 -10.76 1.52 -4.98
N LEU A 541 -11.16 1.44 -6.26
CA LEU A 541 -10.29 1.00 -7.36
C LEU A 541 -9.07 1.91 -7.52
N GLN A 542 -9.25 3.23 -7.40
CA GLN A 542 -8.16 4.20 -7.49
C GLN A 542 -7.12 4.04 -6.37
N LEU A 543 -7.55 3.67 -5.15
CA LEU A 543 -6.62 3.43 -4.03
C LEU A 543 -5.66 2.26 -4.29
N ILE A 544 -6.09 1.28 -5.06
CA ILE A 544 -5.21 0.17 -5.49
C ILE A 544 -4.60 0.40 -6.89
N GLY A 545 -4.79 1.59 -7.45
CA GLY A 545 -4.26 2.00 -8.76
C GLY A 545 -4.84 1.24 -9.95
N VAL A 546 -6.07 0.73 -9.82
CA VAL A 546 -6.84 0.07 -10.88
C VAL A 546 -7.82 1.08 -11.49
N SER A 547 -7.97 1.06 -12.80
CA SER A 547 -8.89 1.95 -13.51
C SER A 547 -10.35 1.54 -13.34
N ALA A 548 -11.24 2.51 -13.49
CA ALA A 548 -12.69 2.33 -13.50
C ALA A 548 -13.24 2.76 -14.88
N PRO A 549 -13.23 1.88 -15.90
CA PRO A 549 -13.67 2.21 -17.24
C PRO A 549 -15.20 2.36 -17.30
N GLU A 550 -15.68 3.42 -17.95
CA GLU A 550 -17.13 3.65 -18.09
C GLU A 550 -17.80 2.66 -19.05
N THR A 551 -17.02 2.10 -19.97
CA THR A 551 -17.45 1.09 -20.97
C THR A 551 -16.42 -0.03 -21.04
N MET A 552 -16.90 -1.26 -21.22
CA MET A 552 -16.08 -2.47 -21.38
C MET A 552 -16.52 -3.26 -22.60
#